data_251cf9abe6b18873c3e7182173dc8924
#
_entry.id   251cf9abe6b18873c3e7182173dc8924
#
_cell.length_a   1.000
_cell.length_b   1.000
_cell.length_c   1.000
_cell.angle_alpha   90.00
_cell.angle_beta   90.00
_cell.angle_gamma   90.00
#
_symmetry.space_group_name_H-M   'P 1'
#
loop_
_entity.id
_entity.type
_entity.pdbx_description
1 polymer ?
#
loop_
_entity_poly.entity_id
_entity_poly.type
_entity_poly.pdbx_seq_one_letter_code
_entity_poly.pdbx_strand_id
1 'polypeptide(L)'
;MTIYALSSGPGISGVAIVRISGKETSKVLKLLTDKDLPKPRVATLRKINYINTSELIDEGIVLWFPGPESYTGEDMAEFHIHGSKAVIDALHHSISKVENCRLAEAGE
;
A
#
# COMPACT_ATOMS: atom_id res chain seq x y z
N MET A 1 4.68 8.58 12.54
CA MET A 1 4.39 8.91 11.13
C MET A 1 4.40 7.64 10.29
N THR A 2 3.37 7.42 9.52
CA THR A 2 3.30 6.29 8.60
C THR A 2 3.96 6.67 7.28
N ILE A 3 4.82 5.80 6.77
CA ILE A 3 5.55 6.06 5.52
C ILE A 3 5.21 5.02 4.47
N TYR A 4 5.30 5.40 3.21
CA TYR A 4 5.09 4.50 2.09
C TYR A 4 6.14 4.76 1.00
N ALA A 5 6.49 3.72 0.27
CA ALA A 5 7.49 3.82 -0.78
C ALA A 5 7.34 2.68 -1.78
N LEU A 6 7.81 2.94 -2.99
CA LEU A 6 8.02 1.89 -3.97
C LEU A 6 9.20 1.05 -3.49
N SER A 7 8.97 -0.24 -3.25
CA SER A 7 9.99 -1.14 -2.70
C SER A 7 10.59 -2.06 -3.75
N SER A 8 9.98 -2.17 -4.93
CA SER A 8 10.56 -2.91 -6.05
C SER A 8 11.66 -2.07 -6.70
N GLY A 9 12.68 -2.74 -7.23
CA GLY A 9 13.78 -2.05 -7.88
C GLY A 9 13.34 -1.21 -9.08
N PRO A 10 14.16 -0.25 -9.50
CA PRO A 10 13.88 0.53 -10.70
C PRO A 10 13.94 -0.35 -11.94
N GLY A 11 13.21 0.03 -12.95
CA GLY A 11 13.20 -0.67 -14.22
C GLY A 11 11.81 -1.03 -14.68
N ILE A 12 11.73 -1.57 -15.88
CA ILE A 12 10.49 -2.02 -16.46
C ILE A 12 10.14 -3.35 -15.82
N SER A 13 9.03 -3.38 -15.10
CA SER A 13 8.53 -4.58 -14.45
C SER A 13 7.04 -4.70 -14.67
N GLY A 14 6.55 -5.93 -14.80
CA GLY A 14 5.10 -6.16 -14.85
C GLY A 14 4.41 -5.87 -13.52
N VAL A 15 5.15 -5.91 -12.43
CA VAL A 15 4.63 -5.74 -11.07
C VAL A 15 5.46 -4.71 -10.32
N ALA A 16 4.78 -3.81 -9.64
CA ALA A 16 5.40 -2.90 -8.68
C ALA A 16 4.92 -3.25 -7.27
N ILE A 17 5.78 -3.09 -6.29
CA ILE A 17 5.43 -3.31 -4.90
C ILE A 17 5.52 -1.98 -4.17
N VAL A 18 4.39 -1.51 -3.64
CA VAL A 18 4.35 -0.34 -2.77
C VAL A 18 4.19 -0.84 -1.34
N ARG A 19 5.11 -0.46 -0.48
CA ARG A 19 5.09 -0.86 0.92
C ARG A 19 4.72 0.33 1.79
N ILE A 20 3.91 0.06 2.83
CA ILE A 20 3.52 1.06 3.81
C ILE A 20 3.82 0.51 5.20
N SER A 21 4.31 1.37 6.09
CA SER A 21 4.67 1.00 7.45
C SER A 21 4.32 2.11 8.43
N GLY A 22 3.64 1.76 9.51
CA GLY A 22 3.28 2.68 10.57
C GLY A 22 1.86 2.48 11.08
N LYS A 23 1.46 3.35 11.99
CA LYS A 23 0.19 3.24 12.71
C LYS A 23 -1.04 3.35 11.82
N GLU A 24 -0.94 4.07 10.71
CA GLU A 24 -2.09 4.31 9.83
C GLU A 24 -2.28 3.20 8.79
N THR A 25 -1.43 2.17 8.79
CA THR A 25 -1.46 1.13 7.75
C THR A 25 -2.82 0.45 7.64
N SER A 26 -3.43 0.04 8.75
CA SER A 26 -4.73 -0.62 8.71
C SER A 26 -5.82 0.30 8.16
N LYS A 27 -5.78 1.56 8.54
CA LYS A 27 -6.73 2.57 8.04
C LYS A 27 -6.58 2.76 6.54
N VAL A 28 -5.35 2.86 6.05
CA VAL A 28 -5.07 3.00 4.62
C VAL A 28 -5.61 1.79 3.84
N LEU A 29 -5.35 0.59 4.33
CA LEU A 29 -5.87 -0.63 3.69
C LEU A 29 -7.38 -0.60 3.56
N LYS A 30 -8.09 -0.27 4.62
CA LYS A 30 -9.56 -0.23 4.61
C LYS A 30 -10.08 0.85 3.66
N LEU A 31 -9.45 2.03 3.67
CA LEU A 31 -9.88 3.14 2.83
C LEU A 31 -9.67 2.86 1.33
N LEU A 32 -8.57 2.19 0.98
CA LEU A 32 -8.26 1.93 -0.42
C LEU A 32 -9.01 0.73 -0.99
N THR A 33 -9.35 -0.25 -0.16
CA THR A 33 -10.01 -1.47 -0.62
C THR A 33 -11.51 -1.51 -0.35
N ASP A 34 -12.00 -0.62 0.50
CA ASP A 34 -13.39 -0.59 0.97
C ASP A 34 -13.82 -1.94 1.54
N LYS A 35 -12.92 -2.62 2.22
CA LYS A 35 -13.15 -3.93 2.83
C LYS A 35 -12.40 -4.02 4.15
N ASP A 36 -12.76 -5.04 4.95
CA ASP A 36 -12.02 -5.38 6.14
C ASP A 36 -10.59 -5.81 5.79
N LEU A 37 -9.73 -5.79 6.79
CA LEU A 37 -8.33 -6.21 6.62
C LEU A 37 -8.27 -7.65 6.12
N PRO A 38 -7.36 -7.94 5.18
CA PRO A 38 -7.12 -9.32 4.77
C PRO A 38 -6.50 -10.12 5.91
N LYS A 39 -6.56 -11.43 5.81
CA LYS A 39 -5.93 -12.30 6.79
C LYS A 39 -4.43 -12.02 6.82
N PRO A 40 -3.82 -11.88 8.02
CA PRO A 40 -2.39 -11.58 8.12
C PRO A 40 -1.51 -12.54 7.32
N ARG A 41 -0.59 -11.97 6.58
CA ARG A 41 0.44 -12.69 5.80
C ARG A 41 -0.10 -13.59 4.70
N VAL A 42 -1.35 -13.39 4.30
CA VAL A 42 -1.96 -14.14 3.20
C VAL A 42 -2.16 -13.23 1.99
N ALA A 43 -1.58 -13.61 0.86
CA ALA A 43 -1.75 -12.87 -0.38
C ALA A 43 -3.22 -12.87 -0.77
N THR A 44 -3.81 -11.69 -0.87
CA THR A 44 -5.24 -11.54 -1.05
C THR A 44 -5.53 -10.60 -2.22
N LEU A 45 -6.31 -11.06 -3.18
CA LEU A 45 -6.70 -10.23 -4.32
C LEU A 45 -7.70 -9.18 -3.87
N ARG A 46 -7.43 -7.91 -4.19
CA ARG A 46 -8.29 -6.78 -3.84
C ARG A 46 -8.36 -5.77 -4.98
N LYS A 47 -9.51 -5.17 -5.14
CA LYS A 47 -9.65 -3.94 -5.92
C LYS A 47 -9.15 -2.79 -5.06
N ILE A 48 -8.30 -1.96 -5.66
CA ILE A 48 -7.71 -0.79 -5.00
C ILE A 48 -8.31 0.44 -5.66
N ASN A 49 -9.00 1.25 -4.88
CA ASN A 49 -9.74 2.40 -5.39
C ASN A 49 -9.15 3.71 -4.88
N TYR A 50 -9.45 4.80 -5.58
CA TYR A 50 -9.21 6.14 -5.04
C TYR A 50 -10.04 6.29 -3.76
N ILE A 51 -9.46 6.92 -2.75
CA ILE A 51 -10.10 7.08 -1.44
C ILE A 51 -11.44 7.79 -1.57
N ASN A 52 -12.45 7.24 -0.87
CA ASN A 52 -13.81 7.76 -0.85
C ASN A 52 -14.52 7.74 -2.20
N THR A 53 -14.07 6.89 -3.10
CA THR A 53 -14.70 6.71 -4.40
C THR A 53 -14.83 5.24 -4.73
N SER A 54 -15.60 4.92 -5.76
CA SER A 54 -15.64 3.58 -6.35
C SER A 54 -14.76 3.50 -7.59
N GLU A 55 -14.00 4.54 -7.88
CA GLU A 55 -13.12 4.57 -9.04
C GLU A 55 -11.89 3.72 -8.81
N LEU A 56 -11.65 2.76 -9.70
CA LEU A 56 -10.57 1.80 -9.58
C LEU A 56 -9.22 2.41 -9.96
N ILE A 57 -8.22 2.22 -9.08
CA ILE A 57 -6.82 2.47 -9.43
C ILE A 57 -6.26 1.23 -10.12
N ASP A 58 -6.43 0.07 -9.48
CA ASP A 58 -5.91 -1.20 -9.98
C ASP A 58 -6.52 -2.36 -9.18
N GLU A 59 -6.36 -3.56 -9.68
CA GLU A 59 -6.66 -4.78 -8.93
C GLU A 59 -5.35 -5.53 -8.75
N GLY A 60 -5.03 -5.88 -7.51
CA GLY A 60 -3.75 -6.51 -7.23
C GLY A 60 -3.77 -7.30 -5.93
N ILE A 61 -2.60 -7.78 -5.56
CA ILE A 61 -2.43 -8.56 -4.35
C ILE A 61 -2.09 -7.62 -3.20
N VAL A 62 -2.76 -7.81 -2.07
CA VAL A 62 -2.51 -7.05 -0.85
C VAL A 62 -2.06 -8.03 0.23
N LEU A 63 -1.01 -7.65 0.95
CA LEU A 63 -0.50 -8.39 2.10
C LEU A 63 -0.53 -7.50 3.32
N TRP A 64 -1.08 -8.02 4.41
CA TRP A 64 -1.20 -7.33 5.69
C TRP A 64 -0.28 -8.00 6.71
N PHE A 65 0.57 -7.19 7.34
CA PHE A 65 1.52 -7.65 8.35
C PHE A 65 1.33 -6.86 9.64
N PRO A 66 0.46 -7.32 10.57
CA PRO A 66 0.29 -6.61 11.84
C PRO A 66 1.56 -6.70 12.69
N GLY A 67 1.94 -5.57 13.29
CA GLY A 67 3.05 -5.57 14.24
C GLY A 67 2.69 -6.30 15.53
N PRO A 68 3.70 -6.68 16.31
CA PRO A 68 5.14 -6.48 16.06
C PRO A 68 5.77 -7.52 15.13
N GLU A 69 5.01 -8.50 14.66
CA GLU A 69 5.50 -9.59 13.82
C GLU A 69 5.51 -9.18 12.35
N SER A 70 6.30 -8.15 12.05
CA SER A 70 6.46 -7.61 10.71
C SER A 70 7.93 -7.27 10.50
N TYR A 71 8.30 -6.94 9.25
CA TYR A 71 9.68 -6.60 8.93
C TYR A 71 10.19 -5.40 9.72
N THR A 72 9.36 -4.38 9.94
CA THR A 72 9.74 -3.16 10.66
C THR A 72 9.42 -3.20 12.15
N GLY A 73 8.65 -4.19 12.61
CA GLY A 73 8.10 -4.24 13.96
C GLY A 73 6.83 -3.43 14.14
N GLU A 74 6.46 -2.64 13.14
CA GLU A 74 5.21 -1.87 13.09
C GLU A 74 4.19 -2.57 12.20
N ASP A 75 2.97 -2.06 12.15
CA ASP A 75 2.00 -2.49 11.17
C ASP A 75 2.54 -2.18 9.77
N MET A 76 2.45 -3.15 8.88
CA MET A 76 2.91 -3.01 7.50
C MET A 76 1.92 -3.60 6.53
N ALA A 77 1.98 -3.12 5.29
CA ALA A 77 1.26 -3.73 4.19
C ALA A 77 2.08 -3.61 2.90
N GLU A 78 1.78 -4.49 1.97
CA GLU A 78 2.32 -4.41 0.61
C GLU A 78 1.18 -4.45 -0.39
N PHE A 79 1.28 -3.57 -1.39
CA PHE A 79 0.38 -3.56 -2.54
C PHE A 79 1.20 -4.01 -3.75
N HIS A 80 0.82 -5.15 -4.33
CA HIS A 80 1.43 -5.67 -5.54
C HIS A 80 0.52 -5.31 -6.72
N ILE A 81 0.94 -4.31 -7.48
CA ILE A 81 0.13 -3.66 -8.51
C ILE A 81 0.84 -3.71 -9.86
N HIS A 82 0.15 -3.32 -10.93
CA HIS A 82 0.79 -3.18 -12.23
C HIS A 82 1.90 -2.13 -12.16
N GLY A 83 3.02 -2.45 -12.82
CA GLY A 83 4.25 -1.64 -12.74
C GLY A 83 4.25 -0.40 -13.62
N SER A 84 3.09 0.18 -13.93
CA SER A 84 3.02 1.41 -14.69
C SER A 84 3.20 2.64 -13.79
N LYS A 85 3.82 3.68 -14.34
CA LYS A 85 3.99 4.93 -13.61
C LYS A 85 2.65 5.52 -13.18
N ALA A 86 1.64 5.43 -14.05
CA ALA A 86 0.32 5.97 -13.76
C ALA A 86 -0.32 5.31 -12.54
N VAL A 87 -0.23 3.98 -12.44
CA VAL A 87 -0.81 3.23 -11.31
C VAL A 87 -0.05 3.53 -10.03
N ILE A 88 1.28 3.53 -10.09
CA ILE A 88 2.13 3.84 -8.92
C ILE A 88 1.84 5.24 -8.41
N ASP A 89 1.81 6.23 -9.30
CA ASP A 89 1.55 7.62 -8.92
C ASP A 89 0.15 7.79 -8.33
N ALA A 90 -0.85 7.12 -8.91
CA ALA A 90 -2.23 7.17 -8.40
C ALA A 90 -2.32 6.60 -7.00
N LEU A 91 -1.66 5.47 -6.73
CA LEU A 91 -1.65 4.86 -5.41
C LEU A 91 -0.92 5.77 -4.41
N HIS A 92 0.27 6.26 -4.74
CA HIS A 92 1.02 7.17 -3.89
C HIS A 92 0.21 8.43 -3.56
N HIS A 93 -0.43 9.02 -4.56
CA HIS A 93 -1.25 10.21 -4.37
C HIS A 93 -2.42 9.94 -3.41
N SER A 94 -3.08 8.79 -3.58
CA SER A 94 -4.19 8.41 -2.70
C SER A 94 -3.74 8.22 -1.26
N ILE A 95 -2.61 7.54 -1.05
CA ILE A 95 -2.08 7.36 0.32
C ILE A 95 -1.69 8.71 0.93
N SER A 96 -1.16 9.63 0.14
CA SER A 96 -0.74 10.95 0.62
C SER A 96 -1.89 11.77 1.20
N LYS A 97 -3.12 11.44 0.85
CA LYS A 97 -4.31 12.13 1.37
C LYS A 97 -4.73 11.63 2.74
N VAL A 98 -4.18 10.53 3.21
CA VAL A 98 -4.46 10.03 4.54
C VAL A 98 -3.61 10.79 5.55
N GLU A 99 -4.25 11.29 6.61
CA GLU A 99 -3.55 12.04 7.65
C GLU A 99 -2.42 11.21 8.26
N ASN A 100 -1.28 11.84 8.51
CA ASN A 100 -0.09 11.22 9.09
C ASN A 100 0.60 10.18 8.20
N CYS A 101 0.37 10.25 6.90
CA CYS A 101 1.06 9.41 5.93
C CYS A 101 1.91 10.29 5.00
N ARG A 102 3.13 9.86 4.73
CA ARG A 102 4.01 10.56 3.79
C ARG A 102 4.90 9.59 3.03
N LEU A 103 5.37 10.05 1.90
CA LEU A 103 6.37 9.32 1.12
C LEU A 103 7.66 9.20 1.94
N ALA A 104 8.25 8.01 1.96
CA ALA A 104 9.49 7.79 2.68
C ALA A 104 10.65 8.58 2.06
N GLU A 105 11.53 9.07 2.91
CA GLU A 105 12.77 9.67 2.46
C GLU A 105 13.81 8.58 2.21
N ALA A 106 14.85 8.91 1.48
CA ALA A 106 15.92 7.97 1.19
C ALA A 106 16.52 7.45 2.51
N GLY A 107 16.60 6.14 2.63
CA GLY A 107 17.18 5.50 3.82
C GLY A 107 16.21 5.19 4.94
N GLU A 108 14.95 5.55 4.79
CA GLU A 108 13.93 5.20 5.81
C GLU A 108 13.49 3.76 5.74
#